data_0703d7c38bf995482fdf8493df8b4ad2
#
_entry.id   0703d7c38bf995482fdf8493df8b4ad2
#
_cell.length_a   1.000
_cell.length_b   1.000
_cell.length_c   1.000
_cell.angle_alpha   90.00
_cell.angle_beta   90.00
_cell.angle_gamma   90.00
#
_symmetry.space_group_name_H-M   'P 1'
#
loop_
_entity.id
_entity.type
_entity.pdbx_description
1 polymer ?
#
loop_
_entity_poly.entity_id
_entity_poly.type
_entity_poly.pdbx_seq_one_letter_code
_entity_poly.pdbx_strand_id
1 'polypeptide(L)'
;MKKWIMITATYLLILTLLTGCGKPQTEVPADTSGSVAATELTTPPSTENHPTETEEDVEYEGDASSYYIDVVYARQIERYHTAISQQWDEFSYMDHEMSPLAAHYYEGKPLDNIGFTFMDLDGDGIWELIIGAIQNAENDPLVFEIWALKNDEPVMVAQSGSRNRYYLQYAQEDDLWSVAYVAENGAANHAEYYLQLQDGEFNVTQGVIFDAFANEKAPWFMTYDMDWDVSNDTPIDEATADAVLKAGRDIYAAQEYFPYSLYK
;
A
#
# COMPACT_ATOMS: atom_id res chain seq x y z
N MET A 1 -39.18 -25.23 -11.99
CA MET A 1 -39.10 -25.24 -10.50
C MET A 1 -37.61 -25.18 -10.13
N LYS A 2 -37.08 -23.98 -9.85
CA LYS A 2 -35.67 -23.78 -9.43
C LYS A 2 -35.66 -23.75 -7.91
N LYS A 3 -34.92 -24.68 -7.31
CA LYS A 3 -34.68 -24.71 -5.85
C LYS A 3 -33.55 -23.75 -5.55
N TRP A 4 -33.84 -22.70 -4.81
CA TRP A 4 -32.86 -21.83 -4.18
C TRP A 4 -32.33 -22.52 -2.93
N ILE A 5 -31.03 -22.72 -2.86
CA ILE A 5 -30.32 -23.13 -1.63
C ILE A 5 -29.78 -21.86 -1.03
N MET A 6 -30.39 -21.42 0.08
CA MET A 6 -29.83 -20.39 0.96
C MET A 6 -28.68 -21.02 1.74
N ILE A 7 -27.48 -20.52 1.55
CA ILE A 7 -26.35 -20.79 2.43
C ILE A 7 -26.28 -19.60 3.39
N THR A 8 -26.77 -19.80 4.60
CA THR A 8 -26.60 -18.86 5.72
C THR A 8 -25.22 -19.07 6.31
N ALA A 9 -24.29 -18.16 6.05
CA ALA A 9 -23.02 -18.07 6.75
C ALA A 9 -23.28 -17.52 8.14
N THR A 10 -23.10 -18.34 9.17
CA THR A 10 -23.21 -17.95 10.57
C THR A 10 -21.85 -17.47 11.06
N TYR A 11 -21.65 -16.18 11.13
CA TYR A 11 -20.50 -15.58 11.81
C TYR A 11 -20.69 -15.73 13.33
N LEU A 12 -19.85 -16.56 13.93
CA LEU A 12 -19.80 -16.73 15.39
C LEU A 12 -18.82 -15.70 15.96
N LEU A 13 -19.36 -14.58 16.44
CA LEU A 13 -18.61 -13.56 17.16
C LEU A 13 -18.31 -14.08 18.58
N ILE A 14 -17.07 -14.50 18.86
CA ILE A 14 -16.63 -14.85 20.20
C ILE A 14 -16.05 -13.60 20.86
N LEU A 15 -16.89 -12.96 21.68
CA LEU A 15 -16.50 -11.84 22.54
C LEU A 15 -16.02 -12.41 23.89
N THR A 16 -14.71 -12.55 24.12
CA THR A 16 -14.16 -12.88 25.43
C THR A 16 -13.80 -11.62 26.19
N LEU A 17 -14.62 -11.28 27.18
CA LEU A 17 -14.29 -10.31 28.20
C LEU A 17 -13.24 -10.90 29.15
N LEU A 18 -12.08 -10.31 29.21
CA LEU A 18 -11.10 -10.52 30.28
C LEU A 18 -10.97 -9.24 31.09
N THR A 19 -11.67 -9.21 32.22
CA THR A 19 -11.42 -8.32 33.34
C THR A 19 -10.26 -8.86 34.18
N GLY A 20 -9.21 -8.09 34.36
CA GLY A 20 -8.10 -8.42 35.23
C GLY A 20 -7.40 -7.16 35.74
N CYS A 21 -7.79 -6.71 36.95
CA CYS A 21 -7.11 -5.71 37.75
C CYS A 21 -5.72 -6.21 38.22
N GLY A 22 -4.74 -5.30 38.26
CA GLY A 22 -3.52 -5.51 39.03
C GLY A 22 -2.44 -4.47 38.75
N LYS A 23 -2.49 -3.35 39.47
CA LYS A 23 -1.30 -2.47 39.64
C LYS A 23 -0.46 -2.99 40.80
N PRO A 24 0.86 -2.86 40.78
CA PRO A 24 1.62 -2.44 41.91
C PRO A 24 2.27 -1.08 41.72
N GLN A 25 2.05 -0.22 42.72
CA GLN A 25 2.82 0.99 42.96
C GLN A 25 4.24 0.60 43.38
N THR A 26 5.22 1.34 42.88
CA THR A 26 6.50 1.46 43.53
C THR A 26 6.85 2.93 43.72
N GLU A 27 7.09 3.27 44.96
CA GLU A 27 7.35 4.60 45.51
C GLU A 27 8.69 5.17 45.03
N VAL A 28 8.68 6.50 44.81
CA VAL A 28 9.86 7.33 44.56
C VAL A 28 10.32 7.93 45.92
N PRO A 29 11.58 7.92 46.28
CA PRO A 29 12.09 8.80 47.33
C PRO A 29 12.48 10.16 46.75
N ALA A 30 11.98 11.21 47.41
CA ALA A 30 12.42 12.58 47.24
C ALA A 30 13.80 12.77 47.92
N ASP A 31 14.68 13.52 47.31
CA ASP A 31 15.53 14.43 48.07
C ASP A 31 16.16 15.56 47.24
N THR A 32 15.98 16.75 47.77
CA THR A 32 16.79 17.93 48.06
C THR A 32 17.30 18.84 46.93
N SER A 33 16.65 19.98 46.88
CA SER A 33 17.15 21.38 46.89
C SER A 33 18.51 21.71 46.27
N GLY A 34 18.49 22.67 45.36
CA GLY A 34 19.60 23.50 44.91
C GLY A 34 19.12 24.75 44.20
N SER A 35 18.91 25.82 44.99
CA SER A 35 18.66 27.19 44.53
C SER A 35 19.93 27.76 43.92
N VAL A 36 19.85 28.26 42.65
CA VAL A 36 20.81 29.27 42.15
C VAL A 36 20.09 30.31 41.31
N ALA A 37 20.45 31.55 41.59
CA ALA A 37 19.92 32.84 41.24
C ALA A 37 19.62 33.10 39.75
N ALA A 38 18.56 33.90 39.58
CA ALA A 38 18.20 34.62 38.36
C ALA A 38 19.30 35.60 37.94
N THR A 39 19.69 35.53 36.68
CA THR A 39 20.38 36.65 35.99
C THR A 39 19.52 37.06 34.82
N GLU A 40 18.96 38.24 34.94
CA GLU A 40 18.27 38.93 33.84
C GLU A 40 19.28 39.17 32.72
N LEU A 41 18.97 38.69 31.53
CA LEU A 41 19.61 39.14 30.28
C LEU A 41 18.58 39.84 29.43
N THR A 42 18.81 41.15 29.30
CA THR A 42 18.04 42.10 28.47
C THR A 42 18.10 41.70 27.00
N THR A 43 16.94 41.59 26.40
CA THR A 43 16.70 41.40 24.96
C THR A 43 16.95 42.72 24.21
N PRO A 44 17.73 42.73 23.09
CA PRO A 44 17.70 43.82 22.12
C PRO A 44 16.52 43.64 21.17
N PRO A 45 15.89 44.70 20.67
CA PRO A 45 14.81 44.63 19.71
C PRO A 45 15.37 44.29 18.31
N SER A 46 15.07 43.10 17.83
CA SER A 46 15.27 42.75 16.43
C SER A 46 14.04 43.10 15.64
N THR A 47 14.12 44.21 14.91
CA THR A 47 13.21 44.55 13.84
C THR A 47 13.76 43.88 12.58
N GLU A 48 13.36 42.63 12.31
CA GLU A 48 13.46 42.06 10.98
C GLU A 48 12.06 42.00 10.38
N ASN A 49 11.86 42.92 9.41
CA ASN A 49 10.78 42.83 8.44
C ASN A 49 11.01 41.54 7.60
N HIS A 50 10.35 40.48 7.95
CA HIS A 50 10.17 39.36 7.04
C HIS A 50 9.09 39.79 6.03
N PRO A 51 9.38 39.78 4.72
CA PRO A 51 8.30 39.93 3.75
C PRO A 51 7.36 38.76 3.93
N THR A 52 6.12 39.03 4.28
CA THR A 52 5.04 38.08 4.17
C THR A 52 4.88 37.81 2.67
N GLU A 53 5.48 36.71 2.20
CA GLU A 53 5.06 36.13 0.94
C GLU A 53 3.62 35.71 1.16
N THR A 54 2.71 36.47 0.58
CA THR A 54 1.34 36.03 0.35
C THR A 54 1.48 34.87 -0.62
N GLU A 55 1.32 33.65 -0.13
CA GLU A 55 0.97 32.53 -0.98
C GLU A 55 -0.30 32.96 -1.72
N GLU A 56 -0.16 33.32 -2.99
CA GLU A 56 -1.30 33.48 -3.88
C GLU A 56 -1.87 32.05 -4.01
N ASP A 57 -3.05 31.83 -3.43
CA ASP A 57 -3.86 30.66 -3.71
C ASP A 57 -4.13 30.66 -5.22
N VAL A 58 -3.31 29.93 -5.98
CA VAL A 58 -3.52 29.72 -7.41
C VAL A 58 -4.70 28.78 -7.53
N GLU A 59 -5.89 29.35 -7.77
CA GLU A 59 -7.09 28.57 -8.03
C GLU A 59 -6.85 27.76 -9.34
N TYR A 60 -6.75 26.43 -9.21
CA TYR A 60 -6.56 25.55 -10.36
C TYR A 60 -7.87 25.46 -11.15
N GLU A 61 -7.88 25.90 -12.41
CA GLU A 61 -9.06 25.93 -13.29
C GLU A 61 -9.42 24.56 -13.93
N GLY A 62 -8.62 23.48 -13.68
CA GLY A 62 -8.83 22.14 -14.18
C GLY A 62 -9.88 21.35 -13.39
N ASP A 63 -10.31 20.21 -13.95
CA ASP A 63 -11.04 19.21 -13.16
C ASP A 63 -10.12 18.48 -12.16
N ALA A 64 -10.69 17.72 -11.23
CA ALA A 64 -9.92 17.03 -10.21
C ALA A 64 -8.84 16.11 -10.81
N SER A 65 -9.15 15.38 -11.90
CA SER A 65 -8.19 14.48 -12.54
C SER A 65 -6.99 15.25 -13.12
N SER A 66 -7.24 16.39 -13.77
CA SER A 66 -6.17 17.25 -14.29
C SER A 66 -5.28 17.78 -13.19
N TYR A 67 -5.86 18.15 -12.03
CA TYR A 67 -5.05 18.59 -10.88
C TYR A 67 -4.09 17.49 -10.39
N TYR A 68 -4.55 16.25 -10.28
CA TYR A 68 -3.69 15.14 -9.89
C TYR A 68 -2.62 14.82 -10.94
N ILE A 69 -2.94 14.93 -12.24
CA ILE A 69 -2.00 14.70 -13.34
C ILE A 69 -0.94 15.81 -13.39
N ASP A 70 -1.35 17.08 -13.36
CA ASP A 70 -0.47 18.21 -13.70
C ASP A 70 0.27 18.77 -12.48
N VAL A 71 -0.23 18.50 -11.27
CA VAL A 71 0.32 19.10 -10.04
C VAL A 71 0.79 18.03 -9.06
N VAL A 72 -0.14 17.17 -8.58
CA VAL A 72 0.14 16.26 -7.47
C VAL A 72 1.14 15.17 -7.84
N TYR A 73 0.86 14.43 -8.92
CA TYR A 73 1.66 13.27 -9.35
C TYR A 73 2.40 13.49 -10.67
N ALA A 74 2.51 14.73 -11.14
CA ALA A 74 3.14 15.09 -12.42
C ALA A 74 4.51 14.43 -12.60
N ARG A 75 5.36 14.50 -11.58
CA ARG A 75 6.71 13.94 -11.61
C ARG A 75 6.71 12.42 -11.76
N GLN A 76 5.82 11.73 -11.08
CA GLN A 76 5.73 10.27 -11.09
C GLN A 76 5.25 9.79 -12.47
N ILE A 77 4.24 10.44 -13.01
CA ILE A 77 3.68 10.15 -14.33
C ILE A 77 4.72 10.41 -15.42
N GLU A 78 5.40 11.56 -15.41
CA GLU A 78 6.43 11.94 -16.38
C GLU A 78 7.64 10.98 -16.35
N ARG A 79 8.05 10.50 -15.18
CA ARG A 79 9.12 9.51 -15.04
C ARG A 79 8.79 8.23 -15.81
N TYR A 80 7.56 7.70 -15.65
CA TYR A 80 7.13 6.51 -16.38
C TYR A 80 6.99 6.77 -17.87
N HIS A 81 6.40 7.89 -18.27
CA HIS A 81 6.29 8.26 -19.68
C HIS A 81 7.68 8.31 -20.35
N THR A 82 8.65 8.91 -19.68
CA THR A 82 10.04 8.98 -20.15
C THR A 82 10.67 7.60 -20.27
N ALA A 83 10.56 6.79 -19.21
CA ALA A 83 11.13 5.45 -19.16
C ALA A 83 10.58 4.55 -20.28
N ILE A 84 9.25 4.56 -20.47
CA ILE A 84 8.57 3.77 -21.49
C ILE A 84 8.93 4.25 -22.89
N SER A 85 8.93 5.58 -23.12
CA SER A 85 9.26 6.19 -24.42
C SER A 85 10.70 5.89 -24.85
N GLN A 86 11.63 5.80 -23.89
CA GLN A 86 13.03 5.47 -24.11
C GLN A 86 13.30 3.96 -24.02
N GLN A 87 12.28 3.15 -23.70
CA GLN A 87 12.36 1.70 -23.53
C GLN A 87 13.49 1.29 -22.57
N TRP A 88 13.47 1.84 -21.37
CA TRP A 88 14.45 1.51 -20.33
C TRP A 88 14.43 0.01 -20.04
N ASP A 89 15.60 -0.58 -19.83
CA ASP A 89 15.72 -1.96 -19.35
C ASP A 89 15.45 -2.04 -17.82
N GLU A 90 15.35 -3.26 -17.31
CA GLU A 90 15.09 -3.50 -15.89
C GLU A 90 16.08 -2.81 -14.96
N PHE A 91 17.38 -2.75 -15.34
CA PHE A 91 18.41 -2.11 -14.53
C PHE A 91 18.22 -0.60 -14.48
N SER A 92 17.86 0.01 -15.61
CA SER A 92 17.55 1.45 -15.66
C SER A 92 16.35 1.82 -14.78
N TYR A 93 15.30 0.99 -14.76
CA TYR A 93 14.18 1.18 -13.83
C TYR A 93 14.64 1.08 -12.37
N MET A 94 15.43 0.06 -12.02
CA MET A 94 15.94 -0.11 -10.65
C MET A 94 16.85 1.04 -10.21
N ASP A 95 17.73 1.54 -11.10
CA ASP A 95 18.63 2.66 -10.82
C ASP A 95 17.87 3.97 -10.54
N HIS A 96 16.62 4.05 -11.00
CA HIS A 96 15.73 5.20 -10.78
C HIS A 96 14.64 4.92 -9.73
N GLU A 97 14.78 3.83 -8.95
CA GLU A 97 13.80 3.45 -7.91
C GLU A 97 12.38 3.30 -8.49
N MET A 98 12.26 2.65 -9.65
CA MET A 98 11.01 2.36 -10.33
C MET A 98 10.85 0.85 -10.50
N SER A 99 9.60 0.39 -10.67
CA SER A 99 9.33 -1.03 -10.86
C SER A 99 9.96 -1.58 -12.15
N PRO A 100 10.90 -2.53 -12.05
CA PRO A 100 11.55 -3.12 -13.23
C PRO A 100 10.58 -3.96 -14.08
N LEU A 101 9.43 -4.35 -13.53
CA LEU A 101 8.46 -5.17 -14.25
C LEU A 101 7.84 -4.44 -15.45
N ALA A 102 7.84 -3.12 -15.46
CA ALA A 102 7.35 -2.33 -16.59
C ALA A 102 8.10 -2.65 -17.90
N ALA A 103 9.40 -2.98 -17.82
CA ALA A 103 10.20 -3.34 -18.99
C ALA A 103 9.70 -4.61 -19.71
N HIS A 104 8.91 -5.46 -19.03
CA HIS A 104 8.37 -6.69 -19.63
C HIS A 104 7.13 -6.42 -20.52
N TYR A 105 6.62 -5.20 -20.55
CA TYR A 105 5.40 -4.83 -21.28
C TYR A 105 5.67 -4.02 -22.55
N TYR A 106 6.87 -4.14 -23.12
CA TYR A 106 7.30 -3.37 -24.30
C TYR A 106 6.95 -4.01 -25.64
N GLU A 107 6.33 -5.17 -25.65
CA GLU A 107 5.93 -5.81 -26.90
C GLU A 107 4.89 -4.94 -27.65
N GLY A 108 5.12 -4.71 -28.93
CA GLY A 108 4.21 -3.94 -29.78
C GLY A 108 4.29 -2.42 -29.53
N LYS A 109 3.35 -1.89 -28.79
CA LYS A 109 3.25 -0.46 -28.46
C LYS A 109 3.36 -0.22 -26.95
N PRO A 110 4.57 0.00 -26.43
CA PRO A 110 4.80 0.12 -25.00
C PRO A 110 3.90 1.12 -24.27
N LEU A 111 3.67 2.29 -24.86
CA LEU A 111 2.82 3.34 -24.29
C LEU A 111 1.32 2.98 -24.26
N ASP A 112 0.88 1.99 -25.05
CA ASP A 112 -0.49 1.47 -25.00
C ASP A 112 -0.64 0.31 -23.99
N ASN A 113 0.47 -0.28 -23.52
CA ASN A 113 0.47 -1.44 -22.64
C ASN A 113 0.60 -1.09 -21.17
N ILE A 114 1.03 0.13 -20.86
CA ILE A 114 1.25 0.63 -19.51
C ILE A 114 0.44 1.91 -19.35
N GLY A 115 -0.18 2.07 -18.20
CA GLY A 115 -1.01 3.22 -17.91
C GLY A 115 -1.03 3.57 -16.43
N PHE A 116 -1.79 4.60 -16.11
CA PHE A 116 -2.05 5.03 -14.76
C PHE A 116 -3.53 5.28 -14.52
N THR A 117 -3.95 5.24 -13.29
CA THR A 117 -5.30 5.60 -12.85
C THR A 117 -5.24 6.22 -11.46
N PHE A 118 -6.34 6.86 -11.07
CA PHE A 118 -6.49 7.44 -9.73
C PHE A 118 -7.64 6.75 -9.02
N MET A 119 -7.44 6.43 -7.76
CA MET A 119 -8.44 5.76 -6.92
C MET A 119 -8.30 6.25 -5.49
N ASP A 120 -9.42 6.42 -4.82
CA ASP A 120 -9.48 6.61 -3.38
C ASP A 120 -9.49 5.22 -2.72
N LEU A 121 -8.29 4.74 -2.35
CA LEU A 121 -8.11 3.36 -1.84
C LEU A 121 -8.46 3.22 -0.37
N ASP A 122 -8.41 4.30 0.40
CA ASP A 122 -8.69 4.29 1.85
C ASP A 122 -9.96 5.05 2.24
N GLY A 123 -10.63 5.69 1.28
CA GLY A 123 -11.91 6.36 1.48
C GLY A 123 -11.78 7.73 2.16
N ASP A 124 -10.61 8.35 2.11
CA ASP A 124 -10.34 9.66 2.72
C ASP A 124 -10.71 10.84 1.81
N GLY A 125 -11.04 10.57 0.54
CA GLY A 125 -11.38 11.55 -0.49
C GLY A 125 -10.18 12.10 -1.24
N ILE A 126 -8.97 11.64 -0.94
CA ILE A 126 -7.74 11.95 -1.67
C ILE A 126 -7.43 10.75 -2.58
N TRP A 127 -7.01 11.02 -3.82
CA TRP A 127 -6.79 9.94 -4.77
C TRP A 127 -5.33 9.50 -4.79
N GLU A 128 -5.12 8.19 -4.67
CA GLU A 128 -3.86 7.53 -4.93
C GLU A 128 -3.61 7.41 -6.43
N LEU A 129 -2.33 7.56 -6.83
CA LEU A 129 -1.88 7.21 -8.17
C LEU A 129 -1.50 5.73 -8.22
N ILE A 130 -2.07 5.02 -9.17
CA ILE A 130 -1.76 3.63 -9.45
C ILE A 130 -1.20 3.54 -10.86
N ILE A 131 -0.01 2.97 -10.98
CA ILE A 131 0.66 2.70 -12.27
C ILE A 131 0.72 1.19 -12.47
N GLY A 132 0.27 0.72 -13.62
CA GLY A 132 0.19 -0.72 -13.86
C GLY A 132 0.14 -1.12 -15.33
N ALA A 133 0.07 -2.43 -15.53
CA ALA A 133 -0.12 -3.00 -16.85
C ALA A 133 -1.57 -2.83 -17.30
N ILE A 134 -1.77 -2.29 -18.50
CA ILE A 134 -3.08 -2.29 -19.15
C ILE A 134 -3.38 -3.72 -19.58
N GLN A 135 -4.50 -4.22 -19.07
CA GLN A 135 -4.85 -5.61 -19.24
C GLN A 135 -5.40 -5.91 -20.62
N ASN A 136 -4.96 -7.03 -21.15
CA ASN A 136 -5.75 -7.81 -22.10
C ASN A 136 -6.37 -9.00 -21.33
N ALA A 137 -7.23 -9.78 -21.99
CA ALA A 137 -7.99 -10.88 -21.37
C ALA A 137 -7.11 -12.02 -20.78
N GLU A 138 -5.80 -11.92 -20.83
CA GLU A 138 -4.84 -12.95 -20.47
C GLU A 138 -3.92 -12.52 -19.29
N ASN A 139 -3.95 -11.24 -18.89
CA ASN A 139 -3.04 -10.71 -17.88
C ASN A 139 -3.74 -10.46 -16.55
N ASP A 140 -3.07 -10.82 -15.46
CA ASP A 140 -3.46 -10.46 -14.10
C ASP A 140 -3.40 -8.92 -13.90
N PRO A 141 -4.19 -8.36 -12.97
CA PRO A 141 -4.24 -6.93 -12.66
C PRO A 141 -2.98 -6.43 -11.94
N LEU A 142 -1.81 -6.61 -12.55
CA LEU A 142 -0.52 -6.29 -11.96
C LEU A 142 -0.33 -4.77 -11.82
N VAL A 143 -0.11 -4.34 -10.60
CA VAL A 143 0.28 -2.98 -10.25
C VAL A 143 1.81 -2.88 -10.22
N PHE A 144 2.37 -1.86 -10.85
CA PHE A 144 3.80 -1.57 -10.78
C PHE A 144 4.13 -0.74 -9.55
N GLU A 145 3.40 0.35 -9.35
CA GLU A 145 3.57 1.25 -8.21
C GLU A 145 2.23 1.82 -7.74
N ILE A 146 2.14 2.07 -6.43
CA ILE A 146 1.07 2.84 -5.79
C ILE A 146 1.73 4.00 -5.06
N TRP A 147 1.22 5.21 -5.28
CA TRP A 147 1.64 6.44 -4.63
C TRP A 147 0.47 7.06 -3.90
N ALA A 148 0.65 7.39 -2.63
CA ALA A 148 -0.33 8.08 -1.79
C ALA A 148 0.21 9.46 -1.37
N LEU A 149 -0.65 10.34 -0.89
CA LEU A 149 -0.23 11.59 -0.27
C LEU A 149 -0.01 11.39 1.23
N LYS A 150 1.14 11.83 1.71
CA LYS A 150 1.44 11.90 3.14
C LYS A 150 2.02 13.27 3.46
N ASN A 151 1.31 14.05 4.27
CA ASN A 151 1.65 15.46 4.54
C ASN A 151 1.77 16.30 3.25
N ASP A 152 0.83 16.16 2.34
CA ASP A 152 0.75 16.82 1.03
C ASP A 152 1.90 16.48 0.05
N GLU A 153 2.72 15.47 0.36
CA GLU A 153 3.78 15.00 -0.53
C GLU A 153 3.51 13.58 -1.05
N PRO A 154 3.71 13.31 -2.36
CA PRO A 154 3.61 11.96 -2.91
C PRO A 154 4.65 11.02 -2.33
N VAL A 155 4.20 9.93 -1.72
CA VAL A 155 5.02 8.86 -1.16
C VAL A 155 4.70 7.55 -1.85
N MET A 156 5.71 6.82 -2.29
CA MET A 156 5.52 5.48 -2.83
C MET A 156 5.22 4.49 -1.70
N VAL A 157 4.02 3.91 -1.73
CA VAL A 157 3.55 2.96 -0.71
C VAL A 157 3.65 1.50 -1.15
N ALA A 158 3.72 1.26 -2.47
CA ALA A 158 3.93 -0.07 -3.03
C ALA A 158 4.76 -0.01 -4.30
N GLN A 159 5.65 -1.01 -4.49
CA GLN A 159 6.40 -1.22 -5.72
C GLN A 159 6.57 -2.72 -5.99
N SER A 160 6.11 -3.16 -7.14
CA SER A 160 6.30 -4.53 -7.60
C SER A 160 7.71 -4.77 -8.12
N GLY A 161 8.22 -5.98 -7.90
CA GLY A 161 9.52 -6.43 -8.36
C GLY A 161 9.50 -7.90 -8.79
N SER A 162 10.65 -8.46 -9.11
CA SER A 162 10.74 -9.83 -9.63
C SER A 162 10.23 -10.92 -8.66
N ARG A 163 10.24 -10.63 -7.35
CA ARG A 163 9.84 -11.56 -6.29
C ARG A 163 8.69 -11.07 -5.43
N ASN A 164 8.15 -9.92 -5.75
CA ASN A 164 7.03 -9.32 -5.02
C ASN A 164 6.13 -8.60 -6.02
N ARG A 165 4.84 -8.83 -5.91
CA ARG A 165 3.84 -8.29 -6.82
C ARG A 165 2.64 -7.80 -6.05
N TYR A 166 2.08 -6.69 -6.51
CA TYR A 166 0.86 -6.11 -5.96
C TYR A 166 -0.27 -6.22 -6.97
N TYR A 167 -1.46 -6.54 -6.47
CA TYR A 167 -2.68 -6.68 -7.25
C TYR A 167 -3.81 -5.92 -6.56
N LEU A 168 -4.61 -5.20 -7.34
CA LEU A 168 -5.80 -4.56 -6.79
C LEU A 168 -6.89 -5.60 -6.54
N GLN A 169 -7.64 -5.38 -5.47
CA GLN A 169 -8.78 -6.20 -5.08
C GLN A 169 -9.99 -5.30 -4.82
N TYR A 170 -11.18 -5.80 -5.16
CA TYR A 170 -12.43 -5.11 -4.89
C TYR A 170 -13.48 -6.05 -4.32
N ALA A 171 -13.84 -5.83 -3.07
CA ALA A 171 -14.90 -6.55 -2.39
C ALA A 171 -16.24 -5.85 -2.63
N GLN A 172 -17.04 -6.36 -3.59
CA GLN A 172 -18.31 -5.76 -4.00
C GLN A 172 -19.35 -5.67 -2.86
N GLU A 173 -19.31 -6.61 -1.91
CA GLU A 173 -20.29 -6.65 -0.81
C GLU A 173 -20.07 -5.49 0.17
N ASP A 174 -18.85 -5.07 0.34
CA ASP A 174 -18.43 -4.06 1.30
C ASP A 174 -18.11 -2.71 0.63
N ASP A 175 -18.11 -2.66 -0.71
CA ASP A 175 -17.67 -1.50 -1.51
C ASP A 175 -16.26 -1.05 -1.11
N LEU A 176 -15.35 -2.02 -0.94
CA LEU A 176 -14.03 -1.80 -0.35
C LEU A 176 -12.92 -2.19 -1.33
N TRP A 177 -12.00 -1.25 -1.54
CA TRP A 177 -10.74 -1.50 -2.21
C TRP A 177 -9.69 -2.01 -1.23
N SER A 178 -8.85 -2.91 -1.70
CA SER A 178 -7.70 -3.44 -0.99
C SER A 178 -6.61 -3.86 -1.97
N VAL A 179 -5.48 -4.31 -1.45
CA VAL A 179 -4.33 -4.72 -2.27
C VAL A 179 -3.84 -6.07 -1.79
N ALA A 180 -3.67 -7.01 -2.71
CA ALA A 180 -2.93 -8.24 -2.43
C ALA A 180 -1.45 -8.02 -2.71
N TYR A 181 -0.60 -8.45 -1.79
CA TYR A 181 0.84 -8.49 -1.91
C TYR A 181 1.33 -9.93 -1.92
N VAL A 182 1.84 -10.37 -3.07
CA VAL A 182 2.41 -11.71 -3.25
C VAL A 182 3.92 -11.60 -3.16
N ALA A 183 4.53 -12.31 -2.22
CA ALA A 183 5.95 -12.28 -1.96
C ALA A 183 6.58 -13.67 -2.05
N GLU A 184 7.75 -13.77 -2.68
CA GLU A 184 8.47 -15.02 -2.86
C GLU A 184 9.91 -14.90 -2.34
N ASN A 185 10.27 -15.77 -1.40
CA ASN A 185 11.64 -15.95 -0.93
C ASN A 185 12.21 -17.31 -1.39
N GLY A 186 11.61 -17.88 -2.44
CA GLY A 186 11.92 -19.18 -3.03
C GLY A 186 10.77 -20.17 -2.92
N ALA A 187 10.92 -21.34 -3.54
CA ALA A 187 9.86 -22.36 -3.59
C ALA A 187 9.46 -22.91 -2.20
N ALA A 188 10.34 -22.81 -1.22
CA ALA A 188 10.11 -23.31 0.14
C ALA A 188 9.63 -22.23 1.13
N ASN A 189 9.55 -20.96 0.68
CA ASN A 189 9.10 -19.85 1.51
C ASN A 189 8.47 -18.77 0.62
N HIS A 190 7.15 -18.59 0.74
CA HIS A 190 6.39 -17.60 0.00
C HIS A 190 5.14 -17.19 0.80
N ALA A 191 4.59 -16.03 0.47
CA ALA A 191 3.43 -15.49 1.17
C ALA A 191 2.52 -14.70 0.25
N GLU A 192 1.25 -14.59 0.66
CA GLU A 192 0.30 -13.66 0.10
C GLU A 192 -0.39 -12.92 1.25
N TYR A 193 -0.32 -11.60 1.23
CA TYR A 193 -0.90 -10.71 2.24
C TYR A 193 -2.02 -9.89 1.62
N TYR A 194 -3.06 -9.63 2.40
CA TYR A 194 -4.15 -8.74 2.04
C TYR A 194 -4.02 -7.47 2.84
N LEU A 195 -3.89 -6.35 2.12
CA LEU A 195 -3.50 -5.07 2.66
C LEU A 195 -4.61 -4.05 2.47
N GLN A 196 -4.80 -3.22 3.47
CA GLN A 196 -5.64 -2.03 3.39
C GLN A 196 -4.79 -0.79 3.59
N LEU A 197 -4.93 0.20 2.71
CA LEU A 197 -4.31 1.50 2.86
C LEU A 197 -5.02 2.28 3.97
N GLN A 198 -4.26 2.98 4.79
CA GLN A 198 -4.75 3.90 5.80
C GLN A 198 -3.68 4.93 6.11
N ASP A 199 -4.00 6.20 6.02
CA ASP A 199 -3.07 7.30 6.33
C ASP A 199 -1.73 7.20 5.55
N GLY A 200 -1.78 6.72 4.29
CA GLY A 200 -0.60 6.54 3.43
C GLY A 200 0.33 5.39 3.85
N GLU A 201 -0.17 4.40 4.59
CA GLU A 201 0.55 3.19 4.98
C GLU A 201 -0.34 1.95 4.79
N PHE A 202 0.26 0.82 4.38
CA PHE A 202 -0.46 -0.44 4.30
C PHE A 202 -0.49 -1.16 5.63
N ASN A 203 -1.70 -1.57 6.04
CA ASN A 203 -1.94 -2.45 7.17
C ASN A 203 -2.32 -3.84 6.66
N VAL A 204 -1.74 -4.88 7.23
CA VAL A 204 -2.10 -6.27 6.94
C VAL A 204 -3.43 -6.58 7.61
N THR A 205 -4.43 -6.93 6.82
CA THR A 205 -5.71 -7.42 7.35
C THR A 205 -5.69 -8.92 7.58
N GLN A 206 -4.96 -9.64 6.72
CA GLN A 206 -4.75 -11.09 6.79
C GLN A 206 -3.61 -11.46 5.84
N GLY A 207 -2.89 -12.54 6.14
CA GLY A 207 -1.91 -13.12 5.25
C GLY A 207 -1.81 -14.63 5.43
N VAL A 208 -1.27 -15.29 4.41
CA VAL A 208 -0.92 -16.71 4.43
C VAL A 208 0.54 -16.86 4.05
N ILE A 209 1.31 -17.48 4.93
CA ILE A 209 2.73 -17.80 4.70
C ILE A 209 2.86 -19.32 4.52
N PHE A 210 3.60 -19.72 3.50
CA PHE A 210 4.15 -21.06 3.37
C PHE A 210 5.62 -21.03 3.76
N ASP A 211 5.99 -21.75 4.81
CA ASP A 211 7.38 -21.91 5.25
C ASP A 211 7.69 -23.37 5.58
N ALA A 212 8.28 -24.07 4.60
CA ALA A 212 8.70 -25.45 4.77
C ALA A 212 9.93 -25.62 5.68
N PHE A 213 10.68 -24.54 5.95
CA PHE A 213 11.81 -24.59 6.88
C PHE A 213 11.37 -24.52 8.33
N ALA A 214 10.32 -23.76 8.62
CA ALA A 214 9.76 -23.68 9.97
C ALA A 214 9.09 -24.97 10.38
N ASN A 215 8.31 -25.60 9.49
CA ASN A 215 7.65 -26.89 9.75
C ASN A 215 7.34 -27.65 8.45
N GLU A 216 8.15 -28.63 8.10
CA GLU A 216 7.97 -29.44 6.89
C GLU A 216 6.60 -30.18 6.82
N LYS A 217 6.02 -30.55 7.97
CA LYS A 217 4.75 -31.30 8.02
C LYS A 217 3.50 -30.43 8.08
N ALA A 218 3.64 -29.17 8.49
CA ALA A 218 2.57 -28.19 8.58
C ALA A 218 3.14 -26.79 8.22
N PRO A 219 3.47 -26.58 6.94
CA PRO A 219 4.23 -25.40 6.51
C PRO A 219 3.37 -24.14 6.32
N TRP A 220 2.07 -24.21 6.56
CA TRP A 220 1.15 -23.11 6.34
C TRP A 220 0.82 -22.37 7.62
N PHE A 221 0.87 -21.04 7.56
CA PHE A 221 0.62 -20.16 8.70
C PHE A 221 -0.30 -19.02 8.28
N MET A 222 -1.23 -18.66 9.17
CA MET A 222 -2.02 -17.44 9.08
C MET A 222 -1.30 -16.35 9.84
N THR A 223 -1.09 -15.18 9.20
CA THR A 223 -0.42 -14.04 9.79
C THR A 223 -1.24 -12.75 9.67
N TYR A 224 -0.88 -11.73 10.45
CA TYR A 224 -1.47 -10.39 10.45
C TYR A 224 -0.40 -9.29 10.40
N ASP A 225 0.81 -9.63 10.01
CA ASP A 225 1.91 -8.72 9.72
C ASP A 225 2.69 -9.19 8.48
N MET A 226 3.70 -8.42 8.04
CA MET A 226 4.51 -8.74 6.86
C MET A 226 5.90 -9.25 7.21
N ASP A 227 6.15 -9.63 8.45
CA ASP A 227 7.42 -10.27 8.76
C ASP A 227 7.41 -11.75 8.32
N TRP A 228 8.58 -12.34 8.23
CA TRP A 228 8.75 -13.75 7.84
C TRP A 228 8.95 -14.67 9.04
N ASP A 229 8.82 -14.14 10.26
CA ASP A 229 8.96 -14.91 11.50
C ASP A 229 7.62 -15.53 11.92
N VAL A 230 7.38 -16.75 11.46
CA VAL A 230 6.15 -17.49 11.75
C VAL A 230 6.05 -18.01 13.19
N SER A 231 6.97 -17.64 14.09
CA SER A 231 6.99 -18.14 15.47
C SER A 231 5.76 -17.73 16.30
N ASN A 232 5.15 -16.60 15.93
CA ASN A 232 3.93 -16.07 16.57
C ASN A 232 2.67 -16.28 15.73
N ASP A 233 2.82 -16.81 14.52
CA ASP A 233 1.72 -17.03 13.60
C ASP A 233 0.90 -18.27 13.95
N THR A 234 -0.32 -18.32 13.43
CA THR A 234 -1.22 -19.45 13.67
C THR A 234 -1.01 -20.53 12.61
N PRO A 235 -0.51 -21.73 12.96
CA PRO A 235 -0.45 -22.83 12.01
C PRO A 235 -1.85 -23.20 11.51
N ILE A 236 -1.99 -23.40 10.20
CA ILE A 236 -3.23 -23.80 9.54
C ILE A 236 -2.97 -25.02 8.64
N ASP A 237 -4.03 -25.72 8.25
CA ASP A 237 -3.91 -26.78 7.26
C ASP A 237 -3.93 -26.21 5.83
N GLU A 238 -3.47 -27.03 4.87
CA GLU A 238 -3.40 -26.65 3.46
C GLU A 238 -4.79 -26.28 2.89
N ALA A 239 -5.84 -26.98 3.29
CA ALA A 239 -7.19 -26.69 2.81
C ALA A 239 -7.69 -25.32 3.28
N THR A 240 -7.33 -24.91 4.50
CA THR A 240 -7.61 -23.58 5.03
C THR A 240 -6.79 -22.52 4.27
N ALA A 241 -5.49 -22.78 4.04
CA ALA A 241 -4.63 -21.90 3.26
C ALA A 241 -5.19 -21.68 1.84
N ASP A 242 -5.50 -22.78 1.13
CA ASP A 242 -6.09 -22.73 -0.22
C ASP A 242 -7.40 -21.95 -0.26
N ALA A 243 -8.26 -22.12 0.74
CA ALA A 243 -9.53 -21.39 0.82
C ALA A 243 -9.32 -19.87 0.96
N VAL A 244 -8.37 -19.45 1.81
CA VAL A 244 -8.05 -18.02 1.99
C VAL A 244 -7.42 -17.43 0.73
N LEU A 245 -6.41 -18.10 0.17
CA LEU A 245 -5.73 -17.67 -1.05
C LEU A 245 -6.70 -17.57 -2.23
N LYS A 246 -7.59 -18.57 -2.37
CA LYS A 246 -8.63 -18.54 -3.41
C LYS A 246 -9.59 -17.37 -3.21
N ALA A 247 -10.08 -17.15 -2.01
CA ALA A 247 -11.02 -16.05 -1.72
C ALA A 247 -10.39 -14.68 -2.04
N GLY A 248 -9.11 -14.48 -1.70
CA GLY A 248 -8.38 -13.26 -2.03
C GLY A 248 -8.20 -13.05 -3.53
N ARG A 249 -7.87 -14.10 -4.27
CA ARG A 249 -7.67 -14.02 -5.73
C ARG A 249 -8.97 -13.90 -6.50
N ASP A 250 -10.07 -14.45 -5.98
CA ASP A 250 -11.41 -14.36 -6.62
C ASP A 250 -11.93 -12.90 -6.69
N ILE A 251 -11.38 -11.99 -5.89
CA ILE A 251 -11.72 -10.56 -5.88
C ILE A 251 -10.66 -9.66 -6.54
N TYR A 252 -9.67 -10.23 -7.23
CA TYR A 252 -8.75 -9.43 -8.04
C TYR A 252 -9.52 -8.60 -9.06
N ALA A 253 -9.22 -7.30 -9.10
CA ALA A 253 -9.95 -6.34 -9.91
C ALA A 253 -9.07 -5.70 -10.97
N ALA A 254 -9.52 -5.82 -12.21
CA ALA A 254 -8.96 -5.04 -13.31
C ALA A 254 -9.41 -3.59 -13.22
N GLN A 255 -8.50 -2.67 -13.57
CA GLN A 255 -8.79 -1.25 -13.62
C GLN A 255 -8.73 -0.71 -15.04
N GLU A 256 -9.54 0.33 -15.30
CA GLU A 256 -9.39 1.13 -16.50
C GLU A 256 -8.22 2.10 -16.28
N TYR A 257 -7.11 1.83 -16.96
CA TYR A 257 -5.96 2.70 -16.95
C TYR A 257 -6.02 3.71 -18.10
N PHE A 258 -5.58 4.93 -17.83
CA PHE A 258 -5.26 5.91 -18.85
C PHE A 258 -3.90 5.55 -19.47
N PRO A 259 -3.85 5.15 -20.75
CA PRO A 259 -2.60 4.70 -21.37
C PRO A 259 -1.65 5.88 -21.58
N TYR A 260 -0.35 5.64 -21.39
CA TYR A 260 0.67 6.68 -21.59
C TYR A 260 0.73 7.23 -23.02
N SER A 261 0.22 6.51 -24.01
CA SER A 261 0.10 7.01 -25.40
C SER A 261 -0.85 8.22 -25.53
N LEU A 262 -1.73 8.43 -24.57
CA LEU A 262 -2.65 9.59 -24.53
C LEU A 262 -2.13 10.73 -23.65
N TYR A 263 -1.11 10.48 -22.82
CA TYR A 263 -0.45 11.51 -22.01
C TYR A 263 0.39 12.42 -22.92
N LYS A 264 0.26 13.77 -22.77
CA LYS A 264 0.91 14.77 -23.64
C LYS A 264 1.64 15.83 -22.83
#